data_da7e1feb7603c4e91e8ff0a3eb0d657f
#
_entry.id   da7e1feb7603c4e91e8ff0a3eb0d657f
#
_cell.length_a   1.000
_cell.length_b   1.000
_cell.length_c   1.000
_cell.angle_alpha   90.00
_cell.angle_beta   90.00
_cell.angle_gamma   90.00
#
_symmetry.space_group_name_H-M   'P 1'
#
loop_
_entity.id
_entity.type
_entity.pdbx_description
1 polymer ?
#
loop_
_entity_poly.entity_id
_entity_poly.type
_entity_poly.pdbx_seq_one_letter_code
_entity_poly.pdbx_strand_id
1 'polypeptide(L)'
;VSRAGTRMKVFGAAIELIAEQGYSATTVEAIAERAGVAKGTVFYNFGSKEALFGALLEFSIGKLADALAESAKGETALARLDAVVLGQLRFFEQYGPFARVLLAEMWRTAWQEAVAQLRESALGVYAGVLREAAAGGEVRADLDVDTAATAIFGMVLTVSIERRVMHPERPIEETHATLVELLHGRVR
;
A
#
# COMPACT_ATOMS: atom_id res chain seq x y z
N VAL A 1 -8.12 4.95 27.71
CA VAL A 1 -7.54 4.76 26.34
C VAL A 1 -7.51 6.12 25.67
N SER A 2 -6.35 6.55 25.14
CA SER A 2 -6.25 7.84 24.47
C SER A 2 -7.10 7.87 23.18
N ARG A 3 -7.52 9.08 22.74
CA ARG A 3 -8.27 9.23 21.48
C ARG A 3 -7.51 8.61 20.29
N ALA A 4 -6.18 8.78 20.23
CA ALA A 4 -5.33 8.17 19.21
C ALA A 4 -5.36 6.64 19.29
N GLY A 5 -5.27 6.05 20.47
CA GLY A 5 -5.36 4.58 20.64
C GLY A 5 -6.72 4.02 20.23
N THR A 6 -7.81 4.74 20.49
CA THR A 6 -9.15 4.35 20.02
C THR A 6 -9.23 4.38 18.49
N ARG A 7 -8.72 5.43 17.84
CA ARG A 7 -8.68 5.52 16.37
C ARG A 7 -7.94 4.33 15.75
N MET A 8 -6.77 3.96 16.30
CA MET A 8 -5.98 2.83 15.81
C MET A 8 -6.72 1.48 15.93
N LYS A 9 -7.43 1.24 17.05
CA LYS A 9 -8.26 0.04 17.20
C LYS A 9 -9.38 -0.02 16.16
N VAL A 10 -10.05 1.11 15.92
CA VAL A 10 -11.13 1.20 14.91
C VAL A 10 -10.57 0.99 13.51
N PHE A 11 -9.42 1.56 13.17
CA PHE A 11 -8.76 1.33 11.87
C PHE A 11 -8.38 -0.14 11.66
N GLY A 12 -7.78 -0.79 12.66
CA GLY A 12 -7.46 -2.22 12.60
C GLY A 12 -8.70 -3.09 12.35
N ALA A 13 -9.75 -2.88 13.13
CA ALA A 13 -11.02 -3.59 12.96
C ALA A 13 -11.67 -3.34 11.59
N ALA A 14 -11.68 -2.10 11.13
CA ALA A 14 -12.27 -1.72 9.84
C ALA A 14 -11.53 -2.37 8.67
N ILE A 15 -10.18 -2.33 8.66
CA ILE A 15 -9.41 -2.88 7.55
C ILE A 15 -9.53 -4.40 7.45
N GLU A 16 -9.56 -5.10 8.59
CA GLU A 16 -9.78 -6.54 8.64
C GLU A 16 -11.16 -6.91 8.06
N LEU A 17 -12.23 -6.30 8.57
CA LEU A 17 -13.59 -6.56 8.10
C LEU A 17 -13.77 -6.23 6.62
N ILE A 18 -13.25 -5.11 6.15
CA ILE A 18 -13.34 -4.73 4.74
C ILE A 18 -12.54 -5.69 3.87
N ALA A 19 -11.37 -6.16 4.32
CA ALA A 19 -10.60 -7.17 3.60
C ALA A 19 -11.30 -8.55 3.56
N GLU A 20 -12.11 -8.88 4.58
CA GLU A 20 -12.85 -10.13 4.66
C GLU A 20 -14.10 -10.14 3.78
N GLN A 21 -14.91 -9.08 3.80
CA GLN A 21 -16.26 -9.07 3.22
C GLN A 21 -16.55 -7.88 2.28
N GLY A 22 -15.57 -7.00 2.07
CA GLY A 22 -15.71 -5.80 1.24
C GLY A 22 -16.31 -4.60 1.99
N TYR A 23 -16.09 -3.40 1.43
CA TYR A 23 -16.58 -2.15 2.01
C TYR A 23 -18.11 -2.12 2.17
N SER A 24 -18.84 -2.54 1.15
CA SER A 24 -20.31 -2.43 1.12
C SER A 24 -20.99 -3.27 2.20
N ALA A 25 -20.48 -4.48 2.49
CA ALA A 25 -21.02 -5.37 3.50
C ALA A 25 -20.59 -5.03 4.93
N THR A 26 -19.54 -4.23 5.11
CA THR A 26 -19.03 -3.85 6.42
C THR A 26 -19.89 -2.74 7.03
N THR A 27 -20.32 -2.91 8.27
CA THR A 27 -21.14 -1.91 9.01
C THR A 27 -20.34 -1.26 10.13
N VAL A 28 -20.75 -0.06 10.55
CA VAL A 28 -20.15 0.64 11.71
C VAL A 28 -20.32 -0.15 12.99
N GLU A 29 -21.44 -0.85 13.13
CA GLU A 29 -21.72 -1.75 14.25
C GLU A 29 -20.71 -2.88 14.36
N ALA A 30 -20.45 -3.58 13.24
CA ALA A 30 -19.47 -4.66 13.21
C ALA A 30 -18.04 -4.15 13.48
N ILE A 31 -17.71 -2.96 12.98
CA ILE A 31 -16.42 -2.33 13.27
C ILE A 31 -16.29 -2.00 14.75
N ALA A 32 -17.32 -1.41 15.36
CA ALA A 32 -17.31 -1.05 16.78
C ALA A 32 -17.16 -2.30 17.66
N GLU A 33 -17.92 -3.35 17.36
CA GLU A 33 -17.85 -4.64 18.05
C GLU A 33 -16.44 -5.27 17.95
N ARG A 34 -15.89 -5.37 16.74
CA ARG A 34 -14.54 -5.90 16.48
C ARG A 34 -13.45 -5.08 17.17
N ALA A 35 -13.61 -3.75 17.23
CA ALA A 35 -12.68 -2.82 17.89
C ALA A 35 -12.82 -2.81 19.44
N GLY A 36 -13.88 -3.41 19.99
CA GLY A 36 -14.18 -3.38 21.41
C GLY A 36 -14.54 -1.98 21.92
N VAL A 37 -15.28 -1.19 21.12
CA VAL A 37 -15.73 0.17 21.47
C VAL A 37 -17.23 0.33 21.25
N ALA A 38 -17.85 1.32 21.90
CA ALA A 38 -19.25 1.63 21.64
C ALA A 38 -19.42 2.22 20.21
N LYS A 39 -20.53 1.90 19.54
CA LYS A 39 -20.91 2.46 18.22
C LYS A 39 -20.85 3.99 18.22
N GLY A 40 -21.36 4.65 19.29
CA GLY A 40 -21.28 6.10 19.43
C GLY A 40 -19.86 6.65 19.45
N THR A 41 -18.88 5.87 19.93
CA THR A 41 -17.46 6.25 19.91
C THR A 41 -16.92 6.30 18.49
N VAL A 42 -17.34 5.39 17.61
CA VAL A 42 -16.95 5.41 16.18
C VAL A 42 -17.54 6.66 15.52
N PHE A 43 -18.82 6.92 15.67
CA PHE A 43 -19.46 8.13 15.12
C PHE A 43 -18.86 9.42 15.66
N TYR A 44 -18.55 9.48 16.95
CA TYR A 44 -17.89 10.65 17.55
C TYR A 44 -16.51 10.94 16.94
N ASN A 45 -15.74 9.89 16.59
CA ASN A 45 -14.40 10.04 16.04
C ASN A 45 -14.37 10.32 14.54
N PHE A 46 -15.36 9.84 13.78
CA PHE A 46 -15.31 9.82 12.31
C PHE A 46 -16.55 10.39 11.62
N GLY A 47 -17.68 10.48 12.29
CA GLY A 47 -18.94 11.02 11.75
C GLY A 47 -19.71 10.04 10.89
N SER A 48 -19.09 9.38 9.91
CA SER A 48 -19.72 8.42 9.01
C SER A 48 -18.81 7.24 8.68
N LYS A 49 -19.36 6.19 8.05
CA LYS A 49 -18.59 5.06 7.53
C LYS A 49 -17.65 5.49 6.42
N GLU A 50 -18.12 6.38 5.55
CA GLU A 50 -17.32 6.93 4.45
C GLU A 50 -16.13 7.73 4.99
N ALA A 51 -16.36 8.62 5.95
CA ALA A 51 -15.30 9.40 6.57
C ALA A 51 -14.31 8.53 7.35
N LEU A 52 -14.80 7.48 8.03
CA LEU A 52 -13.92 6.48 8.66
C LEU A 52 -13.01 5.81 7.63
N PHE A 53 -13.59 5.34 6.53
CA PHE A 53 -12.81 4.62 5.50
C PHE A 53 -11.84 5.55 4.76
N GLY A 54 -12.25 6.78 4.44
CA GLY A 54 -11.36 7.79 3.88
C GLY A 54 -10.15 8.05 4.79
N ALA A 55 -10.38 8.28 6.08
CA ALA A 55 -9.32 8.48 7.08
C ALA A 55 -8.42 7.24 7.25
N LEU A 56 -9.00 6.03 7.15
CA LEU A 56 -8.25 4.77 7.17
C LEU A 56 -7.33 4.65 5.96
N LEU A 57 -7.83 4.93 4.76
CA LEU A 57 -7.03 4.90 3.53
C LEU A 57 -5.90 5.92 3.60
N GLU A 58 -6.19 7.17 3.95
CA GLU A 58 -5.20 8.23 4.11
C GLU A 58 -4.08 7.83 5.07
N PHE A 59 -4.44 7.33 6.24
CA PHE A 59 -3.47 6.86 7.24
C PHE A 59 -2.62 5.69 6.71
N SER A 60 -3.24 4.69 6.07
CA SER A 60 -2.55 3.49 5.61
C SER A 60 -1.65 3.78 4.41
N ILE A 61 -2.08 4.66 3.49
CA ILE A 61 -1.27 5.12 2.36
C ILE A 61 -0.06 5.93 2.86
N GLY A 62 -0.25 6.80 3.85
CA GLY A 62 0.85 7.53 4.47
C GLY A 62 1.90 6.59 5.08
N LYS A 63 1.46 5.58 5.83
CA LYS A 63 2.35 4.55 6.39
C LYS A 63 3.11 3.77 5.31
N LEU A 64 2.44 3.43 4.22
CA LEU A 64 3.08 2.77 3.08
C LEU A 64 4.14 3.68 2.46
N ALA A 65 3.80 4.94 2.20
CA ALA A 65 4.73 5.91 1.61
C ALA A 65 5.99 6.10 2.47
N ASP A 66 5.82 6.24 3.79
CA ASP A 66 6.94 6.34 4.73
C ASP A 66 7.84 5.10 4.66
N ALA A 67 7.26 3.90 4.67
CA ALA A 67 8.00 2.66 4.58
C ALA A 67 8.79 2.52 3.25
N LEU A 68 8.19 2.95 2.13
CA LEU A 68 8.86 2.95 0.83
C LEU A 68 10.02 3.96 0.81
N ALA A 69 9.80 5.18 1.30
CA ALA A 69 10.83 6.22 1.37
C ALA A 69 12.01 5.80 2.26
N GLU A 70 11.73 5.19 3.43
CA GLU A 70 12.76 4.65 4.32
C GLU A 70 13.56 3.51 3.69
N SER A 71 12.94 2.74 2.79
CA SER A 71 13.55 1.62 2.08
C SER A 71 14.44 2.06 0.91
N ALA A 72 14.27 3.27 0.37
CA ALA A 72 14.94 3.77 -0.83
C ALA A 72 16.44 4.06 -0.59
N LYS A 73 17.23 3.03 -0.27
CA LYS A 73 18.66 3.11 0.05
C LYS A 73 19.48 2.28 -0.93
N GLY A 74 20.58 2.81 -1.39
CA GLY A 74 21.49 2.15 -2.33
C GLY A 74 22.40 3.15 -3.04
N GLU A 75 23.52 2.67 -3.58
CA GLU A 75 24.52 3.49 -4.26
C GLU A 75 24.03 3.96 -5.65
N THR A 76 23.26 3.14 -6.34
CA THR A 76 22.68 3.47 -7.66
C THR A 76 21.17 3.62 -7.55
N ALA A 77 20.54 4.26 -8.53
CA ALA A 77 19.08 4.42 -8.55
C ALA A 77 18.39 3.06 -8.74
N LEU A 78 18.94 2.14 -9.53
CA LEU A 78 18.40 0.78 -9.64
C LEU A 78 18.52 0.00 -8.33
N ALA A 79 19.61 0.12 -7.58
CA ALA A 79 19.75 -0.50 -6.27
C ALA A 79 18.72 0.06 -5.28
N ARG A 80 18.41 1.37 -5.34
CA ARG A 80 17.33 1.97 -4.55
C ARG A 80 15.95 1.46 -4.98
N LEU A 81 15.71 1.27 -6.28
CA LEU A 81 14.48 0.69 -6.80
C LEU A 81 14.27 -0.72 -6.25
N ASP A 82 15.29 -1.57 -6.29
CA ASP A 82 15.24 -2.93 -5.76
C ASP A 82 14.92 -2.94 -4.25
N ALA A 83 15.51 -2.00 -3.51
CA ALA A 83 15.25 -1.84 -2.08
C ALA A 83 13.81 -1.37 -1.79
N VAL A 84 13.24 -0.48 -2.62
CA VAL A 84 11.83 -0.05 -2.51
C VAL A 84 10.87 -1.21 -2.79
N VAL A 85 11.17 -2.04 -3.79
CA VAL A 85 10.40 -3.27 -4.08
C VAL A 85 10.39 -4.21 -2.86
N LEU A 86 11.54 -4.44 -2.24
CA LEU A 86 11.63 -5.24 -1.02
C LEU A 86 10.86 -4.60 0.15
N GLY A 87 10.96 -3.30 0.30
CA GLY A 87 10.21 -2.53 1.30
C GLY A 87 8.70 -2.69 1.16
N GLN A 88 8.20 -2.65 -0.07
CA GLN A 88 6.77 -2.85 -0.36
C GLN A 88 6.33 -4.29 -0.06
N LEU A 89 7.11 -5.30 -0.44
CA LEU A 89 6.85 -6.70 -0.10
C LEU A 89 6.74 -6.90 1.42
N ARG A 90 7.70 -6.38 2.18
CA ARG A 90 7.72 -6.45 3.65
C ARG A 90 6.55 -5.71 4.28
N PHE A 91 6.19 -4.54 3.74
CA PHE A 91 5.04 -3.80 4.21
C PHE A 91 3.74 -4.61 4.04
N PHE A 92 3.51 -5.18 2.87
CA PHE A 92 2.31 -6.00 2.64
C PHE A 92 2.36 -7.37 3.32
N GLU A 93 3.52 -7.88 3.68
CA GLU A 93 3.63 -9.02 4.59
C GLU A 93 3.06 -8.70 5.96
N GLN A 94 3.39 -7.53 6.49
CA GLN A 94 2.91 -7.07 7.79
C GLN A 94 1.45 -6.62 7.74
N TYR A 95 1.03 -5.97 6.66
CA TYR A 95 -0.29 -5.35 6.50
C TYR A 95 -1.10 -5.97 5.36
N GLY A 96 -1.18 -7.29 5.31
CA GLY A 96 -1.87 -8.04 4.26
C GLY A 96 -3.34 -7.66 4.03
N PRO A 97 -4.16 -7.43 5.08
CA PRO A 97 -5.52 -6.92 4.91
C PRO A 97 -5.58 -5.61 4.12
N PHE A 98 -4.65 -4.68 4.36
CA PHE A 98 -4.57 -3.42 3.61
C PHE A 98 -4.25 -3.65 2.13
N ALA A 99 -3.35 -4.58 1.79
CA ALA A 99 -3.05 -4.92 0.40
C ALA A 99 -4.33 -5.34 -0.36
N ARG A 100 -5.17 -6.18 0.24
CA ARG A 100 -6.44 -6.61 -0.35
C ARG A 100 -7.44 -5.47 -0.51
N VAL A 101 -7.57 -4.61 0.52
CA VAL A 101 -8.42 -3.42 0.47
C VAL A 101 -7.95 -2.47 -0.63
N LEU A 102 -6.65 -2.23 -0.72
CA LEU A 102 -6.06 -1.37 -1.74
C LEU A 102 -6.38 -1.88 -3.15
N LEU A 103 -6.20 -3.18 -3.41
CA LEU A 103 -6.49 -3.77 -4.71
C LEU A 103 -7.98 -3.72 -5.06
N ALA A 104 -8.87 -4.00 -4.09
CA ALA A 104 -10.30 -4.12 -4.33
C ALA A 104 -11.04 -2.78 -4.41
N GLU A 105 -10.61 -1.78 -3.63
CA GLU A 105 -11.41 -0.58 -3.40
C GLU A 105 -10.83 0.70 -4.03
N MET A 106 -9.51 0.75 -4.29
CA MET A 106 -8.84 1.98 -4.75
C MET A 106 -9.36 2.56 -6.06
N TRP A 107 -9.86 1.72 -6.95
CA TRP A 107 -10.32 2.14 -8.28
C TRP A 107 -11.78 2.60 -8.31
N ARG A 108 -12.45 2.64 -7.15
CA ARG A 108 -13.82 3.15 -7.06
C ARG A 108 -13.83 4.67 -7.06
N THR A 109 -14.74 5.26 -7.80
CA THR A 109 -14.89 6.73 -7.95
C THR A 109 -15.03 7.45 -6.60
N ALA A 110 -15.59 6.78 -5.58
CA ALA A 110 -15.76 7.33 -4.24
C ALA A 110 -14.44 7.67 -3.52
N TRP A 111 -13.29 7.14 -3.98
CA TRP A 111 -11.99 7.25 -3.28
C TRP A 111 -10.94 8.04 -4.08
N GLN A 112 -11.36 8.97 -4.94
CA GLN A 112 -10.45 9.73 -5.81
C GLN A 112 -9.38 10.51 -5.03
N GLU A 113 -9.72 11.07 -3.86
CA GLU A 113 -8.74 11.77 -3.01
C GLU A 113 -7.66 10.81 -2.48
N ALA A 114 -8.05 9.61 -2.04
CA ALA A 114 -7.09 8.59 -1.60
C ALA A 114 -6.22 8.08 -2.77
N VAL A 115 -6.77 7.97 -3.97
CA VAL A 115 -6.00 7.64 -5.19
C VAL A 115 -4.99 8.75 -5.52
N ALA A 116 -5.41 10.01 -5.43
CA ALA A 116 -4.50 11.14 -5.63
C ALA A 116 -3.36 11.12 -4.60
N GLN A 117 -3.67 10.89 -3.33
CA GLN A 117 -2.67 10.75 -2.27
C GLN A 117 -1.71 9.58 -2.53
N LEU A 118 -2.21 8.42 -2.95
CA LEU A 118 -1.36 7.27 -3.31
C LEU A 118 -0.38 7.64 -4.42
N ARG A 119 -0.86 8.34 -5.46
CA ARG A 119 -0.05 8.80 -6.58
C ARG A 119 1.05 9.76 -6.14
N GLU A 120 0.70 10.76 -5.34
CA GLU A 120 1.65 11.78 -4.88
C GLU A 120 2.68 11.24 -3.88
N SER A 121 2.29 10.30 -3.04
CA SER A 121 3.13 9.75 -1.97
C SER A 121 3.81 8.45 -2.35
N ALA A 122 3.15 7.30 -2.23
CA ALA A 122 3.77 5.99 -2.42
C ALA A 122 4.28 5.75 -3.86
N LEU A 123 3.47 6.08 -4.89
CA LEU A 123 3.94 6.03 -6.29
C LEU A 123 5.00 7.10 -6.56
N GLY A 124 4.94 8.24 -5.86
CA GLY A 124 5.95 9.30 -5.93
C GLY A 124 7.35 8.84 -5.56
N VAL A 125 7.48 7.89 -4.61
CA VAL A 125 8.78 7.29 -4.25
C VAL A 125 9.37 6.51 -5.44
N TYR A 126 8.58 5.65 -6.06
CA TYR A 126 8.99 4.91 -7.26
C TYR A 126 9.35 5.85 -8.41
N ALA A 127 8.48 6.82 -8.68
CA ALA A 127 8.70 7.79 -9.75
C ALA A 127 9.96 8.63 -9.53
N GLY A 128 10.25 9.02 -8.29
CA GLY A 128 11.47 9.73 -7.93
C GLY A 128 12.72 8.93 -8.25
N VAL A 129 12.79 7.68 -7.80
CA VAL A 129 13.91 6.78 -8.05
C VAL A 129 14.08 6.50 -9.56
N LEU A 130 13.00 6.31 -10.30
CA LEU A 130 13.05 6.09 -11.75
C LEU A 130 13.51 7.33 -12.51
N ARG A 131 13.14 8.55 -12.10
CA ARG A 131 13.67 9.79 -12.70
C ARG A 131 15.16 9.95 -12.46
N GLU A 132 15.65 9.60 -11.27
CA GLU A 132 17.08 9.58 -10.99
C GLU A 132 17.81 8.55 -11.84
N ALA A 133 17.24 7.35 -12.02
CA ALA A 133 17.79 6.31 -12.88
C ALA A 133 17.87 6.76 -14.35
N ALA A 134 16.85 7.46 -14.85
CA ALA A 134 16.85 8.01 -16.21
C ALA A 134 17.90 9.13 -16.37
N ALA A 135 17.98 10.04 -15.40
CA ALA A 135 18.98 11.11 -15.41
C ALA A 135 20.42 10.58 -15.31
N GLY A 136 20.63 9.48 -14.58
CA GLY A 136 21.92 8.79 -14.44
C GLY A 136 22.27 7.85 -15.59
N GLY A 137 21.36 7.65 -16.56
CA GLY A 137 21.58 6.72 -17.67
C GLY A 137 21.48 5.25 -17.29
N GLU A 138 20.94 4.93 -16.12
CA GLU A 138 20.73 3.55 -15.65
C GLU A 138 19.52 2.89 -16.36
N VAL A 139 18.57 3.72 -16.80
CA VAL A 139 17.44 3.32 -17.66
C VAL A 139 17.31 4.27 -18.84
N ARG A 140 16.54 3.91 -19.85
CA ARG A 140 16.32 4.76 -21.02
C ARG A 140 15.74 6.13 -20.63
N ALA A 141 16.24 7.20 -21.26
CA ALA A 141 15.88 8.58 -20.95
C ALA A 141 14.42 8.94 -21.29
N ASP A 142 13.80 8.21 -22.23
CA ASP A 142 12.42 8.39 -22.69
C ASP A 142 11.41 7.47 -21.95
N LEU A 143 11.79 6.89 -20.80
CA LEU A 143 10.90 6.07 -19.99
C LEU A 143 9.72 6.90 -19.51
N ASP A 144 8.49 6.42 -19.76
CA ASP A 144 7.30 6.93 -19.09
C ASP A 144 7.33 6.52 -17.60
N VAL A 145 7.88 7.42 -16.78
CA VAL A 145 8.16 7.18 -15.37
C VAL A 145 6.88 6.93 -14.57
N ASP A 146 5.79 7.64 -14.86
CA ASP A 146 4.53 7.52 -14.12
C ASP A 146 3.86 6.16 -14.41
N THR A 147 3.86 5.73 -15.67
CA THR A 147 3.38 4.40 -16.04
C THR A 147 4.26 3.30 -15.45
N ALA A 148 5.60 3.45 -15.49
CA ALA A 148 6.53 2.48 -14.94
C ALA A 148 6.37 2.35 -13.42
N ALA A 149 6.26 3.46 -12.68
CA ALA A 149 6.03 3.47 -11.24
C ALA A 149 4.72 2.74 -10.87
N THR A 150 3.64 3.04 -11.60
CA THR A 150 2.33 2.39 -11.39
C THR A 150 2.40 0.89 -11.68
N ALA A 151 3.06 0.50 -12.78
CA ALA A 151 3.21 -0.90 -13.16
C ALA A 151 4.01 -1.70 -12.13
N ILE A 152 5.14 -1.17 -11.66
CA ILE A 152 6.00 -1.81 -10.64
C ILE A 152 5.21 -1.95 -9.33
N PHE A 153 4.61 -0.87 -8.86
CA PHE A 153 3.81 -0.88 -7.64
C PHE A 153 2.69 -1.93 -7.70
N GLY A 154 1.92 -1.95 -8.79
CA GLY A 154 0.80 -2.88 -8.99
C GLY A 154 1.27 -4.33 -9.09
N MET A 155 2.39 -4.59 -9.76
CA MET A 155 3.01 -5.90 -9.85
C MET A 155 3.40 -6.42 -8.45
N VAL A 156 4.08 -5.60 -7.64
CA VAL A 156 4.48 -5.96 -6.27
C VAL A 156 3.24 -6.19 -5.38
N LEU A 157 2.21 -5.33 -5.48
CA LEU A 157 0.96 -5.47 -4.76
C LEU A 157 0.27 -6.82 -5.07
N THR A 158 0.12 -7.13 -6.35
CA THR A 158 -0.55 -8.36 -6.79
C THR A 158 0.23 -9.62 -6.36
N VAL A 159 1.55 -9.61 -6.56
CA VAL A 159 2.43 -10.72 -6.16
C VAL A 159 2.45 -10.92 -4.65
N SER A 160 2.40 -9.84 -3.86
CA SER A 160 2.30 -9.92 -2.39
C SER A 160 1.04 -10.65 -1.94
N ILE A 161 -0.11 -10.36 -2.58
CA ILE A 161 -1.38 -11.00 -2.26
C ILE A 161 -1.36 -12.48 -2.71
N GLU A 162 -0.92 -12.74 -3.93
CA GLU A 162 -0.83 -14.10 -4.49
C GLU A 162 0.07 -14.98 -3.61
N ARG A 163 1.28 -14.52 -3.27
CA ARG A 163 2.21 -15.25 -2.42
C ARG A 163 1.56 -15.66 -1.08
N ARG A 164 0.89 -14.73 -0.41
CA ARG A 164 0.23 -15.01 0.90
C ARG A 164 -0.89 -16.03 0.81
N VAL A 165 -1.61 -16.06 -0.31
CA VAL A 165 -2.78 -16.94 -0.50
C VAL A 165 -2.37 -18.31 -1.04
N MET A 166 -1.47 -18.34 -2.01
CA MET A 166 -1.13 -19.55 -2.77
C MET A 166 0.19 -20.20 -2.33
N HIS A 167 1.13 -19.38 -1.83
CA HIS A 167 2.49 -19.82 -1.47
C HIS A 167 2.97 -19.19 -0.18
N PRO A 168 2.24 -19.37 0.95
CA PRO A 168 2.59 -18.73 2.22
C PRO A 168 3.97 -19.17 2.77
N GLU A 169 4.46 -20.33 2.34
CA GLU A 169 5.77 -20.89 2.71
C GLU A 169 6.94 -20.26 1.95
N ARG A 170 6.67 -19.58 0.80
CA ARG A 170 7.72 -18.99 -0.03
C ARG A 170 8.36 -17.78 0.65
N PRO A 171 9.69 -17.75 0.85
CA PRO A 171 10.38 -16.59 1.41
C PRO A 171 10.18 -15.32 0.57
N ILE A 172 10.09 -14.18 1.24
CA ILE A 172 10.00 -12.87 0.55
C ILE A 172 11.22 -12.62 -0.34
N GLU A 173 12.38 -13.06 0.09
CA GLU A 173 13.64 -12.90 -0.60
C GLU A 173 13.65 -13.59 -1.98
N GLU A 174 13.05 -14.75 -2.11
CA GLU A 174 12.89 -15.44 -3.41
C GLU A 174 11.94 -14.67 -4.33
N THR A 175 10.82 -14.20 -3.79
CA THR A 175 9.88 -13.36 -4.52
C THR A 175 10.53 -12.07 -4.98
N HIS A 176 11.29 -11.41 -4.10
CA HIS A 176 12.04 -10.20 -4.40
C HIS A 176 13.06 -10.43 -5.53
N ALA A 177 13.86 -11.50 -5.44
CA ALA A 177 14.86 -11.82 -6.48
C ALA A 177 14.22 -11.98 -7.86
N THR A 178 13.10 -12.70 -7.94
CA THR A 178 12.35 -12.88 -9.20
C THR A 178 11.83 -11.55 -9.76
N LEU A 179 11.30 -10.68 -8.90
CA LEU A 179 10.81 -9.36 -9.31
C LEU A 179 11.95 -8.46 -9.81
N VAL A 180 13.09 -8.47 -9.14
CA VAL A 180 14.29 -7.71 -9.54
C VAL A 180 14.82 -8.19 -10.89
N GLU A 181 14.94 -9.49 -11.11
CA GLU A 181 15.33 -10.04 -12.41
C GLU A 181 14.40 -9.59 -13.54
N LEU A 182 13.08 -9.64 -13.28
CA LEU A 182 12.08 -9.20 -14.23
C LEU A 182 12.21 -7.70 -14.56
N LEU A 183 12.40 -6.86 -13.53
CA LEU A 183 12.55 -5.42 -13.68
C LEU A 183 13.81 -5.05 -14.44
N HIS A 184 14.95 -5.64 -14.11
CA HIS A 184 16.23 -5.35 -14.78
C HIS A 184 16.21 -5.80 -16.25
N GLY A 185 15.51 -6.85 -16.59
CA GLY A 185 15.33 -7.28 -17.97
C GLY A 185 14.41 -6.40 -18.81
N ARG A 186 13.51 -5.63 -18.18
CA ARG A 186 12.51 -4.80 -18.88
C ARG A 186 12.80 -3.31 -18.92
N VAL A 187 13.58 -2.79 -18.00
CA VAL A 187 13.88 -1.35 -17.90
C VAL A 187 15.27 -0.97 -18.41
N ARG A 188 16.09 -1.93 -18.79
CA ARG A 188 17.42 -1.73 -19.42
C ARG A 188 17.35 -1.64 -20.93
#